data_c0ab78caf6247e9aa3e09f46dd941b68
#
_entry.id   c0ab78caf6247e9aa3e09f46dd941b68
#
_cell.length_a   1.000
_cell.length_b   1.000
_cell.length_c   1.000
_cell.angle_alpha   90.00
_cell.angle_beta   90.00
_cell.angle_gamma   90.00
#
_symmetry.space_group_name_H-M   'P 1'
#
loop_
_entity.id
_entity.type
_entity.pdbx_description
1 polymer ?
#
loop_
_entity_poly.entity_id
_entity_poly.type
_entity_poly.pdbx_seq_one_letter_code
_entity_poly.pdbx_strand_id
1 'polypeptide(L)'
;MENINKEEIVLGIDPGTNVMGYSFVRKVGRNIEVLEMDVLRLSTKIEMSTRMKQIFDFIIAKINEYKPDILALEAPFFGKNVQSMLKLGRVQGICIAAGLSQSIPFVEFPPKRVKQSITGNGNASKEQVFRMLQMMKLITEQPKYLDASDALAVAVCYCGQSQKLDTGVNKQLVQKKSKTKTLSWAAYVNEHKNRIIENSFYSRNYLIYRFISSKIILV
;
A
#
# COMPACT_ATOMS: atom_id res chain seq x y z
N MET A 1 1.78 -9.57 -30.14
CA MET A 1 0.34 -9.45 -29.79
C MET A 1 0.26 -9.72 -28.30
N GLU A 2 0.28 -8.67 -27.47
CA GLU A 2 0.12 -8.80 -26.02
C GLU A 2 -1.32 -9.22 -25.69
N ASN A 3 -1.43 -10.16 -24.77
CA ASN A 3 -2.66 -10.86 -24.40
C ASN A 3 -3.70 -9.89 -23.84
N ILE A 4 -4.63 -9.40 -24.67
CA ILE A 4 -5.70 -8.44 -24.32
C ILE A 4 -6.65 -8.99 -23.24
N ASN A 5 -6.54 -10.27 -22.88
CA ASN A 5 -7.43 -10.97 -21.95
C ASN A 5 -6.72 -11.50 -20.69
N LYS A 6 -5.62 -10.87 -20.25
CA LYS A 6 -5.02 -11.30 -18.97
C LYS A 6 -5.98 -10.95 -17.83
N GLU A 7 -6.42 -11.97 -17.11
CA GLU A 7 -7.15 -11.85 -15.85
C GLU A 7 -6.16 -11.38 -14.76
N GLU A 8 -6.58 -10.44 -13.93
CA GLU A 8 -5.82 -9.91 -12.79
C GLU A 8 -6.77 -9.66 -11.61
N ILE A 9 -6.44 -10.20 -10.44
CA ILE A 9 -7.19 -9.97 -9.20
C ILE A 9 -6.46 -8.92 -8.38
N VAL A 10 -7.16 -7.85 -8.03
CA VAL A 10 -6.65 -6.69 -7.27
C VAL A 10 -7.27 -6.68 -5.90
N LEU A 11 -6.46 -6.69 -4.85
CA LEU A 11 -6.88 -6.41 -3.48
C LEU A 11 -6.72 -4.91 -3.22
N GLY A 12 -7.84 -4.19 -3.07
CA GLY A 12 -7.87 -2.79 -2.65
C GLY A 12 -8.04 -2.67 -1.15
N ILE A 13 -7.25 -1.82 -0.49
CA ILE A 13 -7.35 -1.55 0.95
C ILE A 13 -7.39 -0.05 1.21
N ASP A 14 -8.36 0.39 2.03
CA ASP A 14 -8.37 1.67 2.73
C ASP A 14 -7.99 1.43 4.21
N PRO A 15 -6.72 1.72 4.61
CA PRO A 15 -6.24 1.39 5.94
C PRO A 15 -6.93 2.20 7.03
N GLY A 16 -7.46 1.52 8.05
CA GLY A 16 -8.10 2.17 9.19
C GLY A 16 -7.78 1.47 10.52
N THR A 17 -7.72 2.23 11.61
CA THR A 17 -7.39 1.69 12.95
C THR A 17 -8.57 1.06 13.69
N ASN A 18 -9.79 1.41 13.30
CA ASN A 18 -11.04 0.93 13.90
C ASN A 18 -11.92 0.22 12.86
N VAL A 19 -11.91 0.74 11.64
CA VAL A 19 -12.58 0.17 10.49
C VAL A 19 -11.59 0.23 9.34
N MET A 20 -11.33 -0.89 8.70
CA MET A 20 -10.47 -1.00 7.52
C MET A 20 -11.32 -1.50 6.36
N GLY A 21 -11.42 -0.72 5.30
CA GLY A 21 -12.08 -1.14 4.08
C GLY A 21 -11.20 -2.09 3.27
N TYR A 22 -11.84 -3.07 2.62
CA TYR A 22 -11.17 -3.94 1.67
C TYR A 22 -12.10 -4.31 0.51
N SER A 23 -11.51 -4.61 -0.64
CA SER A 23 -12.23 -5.08 -1.81
C SER A 23 -11.37 -6.00 -2.66
N PHE A 24 -12.00 -7.00 -3.28
CA PHE A 24 -11.40 -7.83 -4.31
C PHE A 24 -12.08 -7.55 -5.63
N VAL A 25 -11.27 -7.22 -6.63
CA VAL A 25 -11.74 -6.85 -7.96
C VAL A 25 -11.03 -7.72 -9.00
N ARG A 26 -11.82 -8.36 -9.85
CA ARG A 26 -11.32 -9.07 -11.03
C ARG A 26 -11.33 -8.13 -12.22
N LYS A 27 -10.19 -8.01 -12.87
CA LYS A 27 -10.01 -7.26 -14.10
C LYS A 27 -9.73 -8.20 -15.25
N VAL A 28 -10.51 -8.11 -16.34
CA VAL A 28 -10.25 -8.81 -17.58
C VAL A 28 -10.33 -7.80 -18.74
N GLY A 29 -9.20 -7.45 -19.28
CA GLY A 29 -9.11 -6.38 -20.28
C GLY A 29 -9.61 -5.04 -19.71
N ARG A 30 -10.77 -4.56 -20.20
CA ARG A 30 -11.43 -3.33 -19.71
C ARG A 30 -12.54 -3.59 -18.71
N ASN A 31 -12.96 -4.82 -18.56
CA ASN A 31 -14.05 -5.19 -17.67
C ASN A 31 -13.53 -5.31 -16.24
N ILE A 32 -14.31 -4.77 -15.31
CA ILE A 32 -14.06 -4.81 -13.86
C ILE A 32 -15.26 -5.46 -13.20
N GLU A 33 -15.01 -6.50 -12.41
CA GLU A 33 -16.01 -7.21 -11.63
C GLU A 33 -15.63 -7.15 -10.16
N VAL A 34 -16.55 -6.79 -9.28
CA VAL A 34 -16.33 -6.80 -7.83
C VAL A 34 -16.64 -8.19 -7.30
N LEU A 35 -15.63 -8.87 -6.77
CA LEU A 35 -15.75 -10.20 -6.19
C LEU A 35 -16.22 -10.13 -4.73
N GLU A 36 -15.64 -9.22 -3.95
CA GLU A 36 -16.01 -8.95 -2.56
C GLU A 36 -15.69 -7.48 -2.22
N MET A 37 -16.52 -6.88 -1.40
CA MET A 37 -16.30 -5.54 -0.84
C MET A 37 -16.94 -5.48 0.55
N ASP A 38 -16.14 -5.21 1.59
CA ASP A 38 -16.62 -5.09 2.97
C ASP A 38 -15.60 -4.37 3.84
N VAL A 39 -15.78 -4.41 5.15
CA VAL A 39 -14.89 -3.83 6.15
C VAL A 39 -14.48 -4.83 7.20
N LEU A 40 -13.23 -4.75 7.65
CA LEU A 40 -12.78 -5.35 8.89
C LEU A 40 -13.01 -4.37 10.04
N ARG A 41 -13.83 -4.76 11.02
CA ARG A 41 -14.10 -3.97 12.22
C ARG A 41 -13.19 -4.40 13.36
N LEU A 42 -12.49 -3.44 13.95
CA LEU A 42 -11.54 -3.64 15.04
C LEU A 42 -12.06 -2.99 16.32
N SER A 43 -12.04 -3.72 17.41
CA SER A 43 -12.47 -3.18 18.70
C SER A 43 -11.48 -2.14 19.22
N THR A 44 -11.98 -0.98 19.64
CA THR A 44 -11.16 0.05 20.30
C THR A 44 -10.79 -0.31 21.74
N LYS A 45 -11.44 -1.36 22.31
CA LYS A 45 -11.20 -1.84 23.68
C LYS A 45 -9.98 -2.75 23.79
N ILE A 46 -9.44 -3.24 22.68
CA ILE A 46 -8.25 -4.10 22.65
C ILE A 46 -7.00 -3.29 22.26
N GLU A 47 -5.84 -3.76 22.69
CA GLU A 47 -4.58 -3.11 22.41
C GLU A 47 -4.28 -3.01 20.92
N MET A 48 -3.49 -2.02 20.55
CA MET A 48 -3.09 -1.80 19.15
C MET A 48 -2.29 -2.98 18.57
N SER A 49 -1.46 -3.62 19.37
CA SER A 49 -0.70 -4.84 19.01
C SER A 49 -1.63 -5.98 18.57
N THR A 50 -2.67 -6.23 19.35
CA THR A 50 -3.69 -7.26 19.06
C THR A 50 -4.48 -6.91 17.78
N ARG A 51 -4.85 -5.63 17.60
CA ARG A 51 -5.52 -5.18 16.37
C ARG A 51 -4.62 -5.37 15.13
N MET A 52 -3.34 -5.04 15.24
CA MET A 52 -2.39 -5.26 14.15
C MET A 52 -2.27 -6.74 13.79
N LYS A 53 -2.25 -7.64 14.80
CA LYS A 53 -2.27 -9.08 14.56
C LYS A 53 -3.55 -9.50 13.83
N GLN A 54 -4.72 -9.02 14.27
CA GLN A 54 -6.00 -9.32 13.63
C GLN A 54 -6.03 -8.87 12.16
N ILE A 55 -5.49 -7.67 11.86
CA ILE A 55 -5.37 -7.18 10.48
C ILE A 55 -4.48 -8.11 9.66
N PHE A 56 -3.31 -8.47 10.18
CA PHE A 56 -2.38 -9.34 9.49
C PHE A 56 -3.01 -10.70 9.17
N ASP A 57 -3.56 -11.37 10.19
CA ASP A 57 -4.19 -12.68 10.04
C ASP A 57 -5.36 -12.65 9.05
N PHE A 58 -6.19 -11.58 9.11
CA PHE A 58 -7.31 -11.38 8.21
C PHE A 58 -6.85 -11.23 6.74
N ILE A 59 -5.84 -10.40 6.49
CA ILE A 59 -5.32 -10.19 5.15
C ILE A 59 -4.71 -11.48 4.60
N ILE A 60 -3.94 -12.22 5.40
CA ILE A 60 -3.41 -13.52 4.99
C ILE A 60 -4.53 -14.50 4.62
N ALA A 61 -5.59 -14.59 5.43
CA ALA A 61 -6.73 -15.46 5.15
C ALA A 61 -7.40 -15.08 3.82
N LYS A 62 -7.64 -13.78 3.60
CA LYS A 62 -8.25 -13.26 2.36
C LYS A 62 -7.35 -13.42 1.14
N ILE A 63 -6.05 -13.25 1.28
CA ILE A 63 -5.09 -13.53 0.20
C ILE A 63 -5.12 -15.00 -0.20
N ASN A 64 -5.18 -15.91 0.77
CA ASN A 64 -5.27 -17.36 0.49
C ASN A 64 -6.59 -17.76 -0.19
N GLU A 65 -7.68 -17.04 0.12
CA GLU A 65 -9.00 -17.25 -0.48
C GLU A 65 -9.07 -16.77 -1.93
N TYR A 66 -8.69 -15.50 -2.17
CA TYR A 66 -8.87 -14.83 -3.47
C TYR A 66 -7.64 -14.86 -4.37
N LYS A 67 -6.43 -15.12 -3.82
CA LYS A 67 -5.15 -15.17 -4.53
C LYS A 67 -4.92 -13.94 -5.43
N PRO A 68 -4.94 -12.72 -4.86
CA PRO A 68 -4.75 -11.51 -5.64
C PRO A 68 -3.34 -11.43 -6.23
N ASP A 69 -3.23 -10.83 -7.41
CA ASP A 69 -1.95 -10.60 -8.10
C ASP A 69 -1.25 -9.35 -7.57
N ILE A 70 -2.00 -8.41 -6.99
CA ILE A 70 -1.49 -7.13 -6.48
C ILE A 70 -2.33 -6.61 -5.33
N LEU A 71 -1.65 -5.92 -4.42
CA LEU A 71 -2.23 -5.16 -3.32
C LEU A 71 -2.18 -3.66 -3.65
N ALA A 72 -3.32 -3.01 -3.76
CA ALA A 72 -3.45 -1.57 -3.93
C ALA A 72 -3.92 -0.92 -2.62
N LEU A 73 -3.18 0.07 -2.11
CA LEU A 73 -3.49 0.74 -0.85
C LEU A 73 -3.69 2.25 -1.04
N GLU A 74 -4.57 2.82 -0.23
CA GLU A 74 -4.59 4.26 -0.06
C GLU A 74 -3.41 4.69 0.82
N ALA A 75 -2.61 5.66 0.34
CA ALA A 75 -1.50 6.22 1.11
C ALA A 75 -2.02 7.08 2.25
N PRO A 76 -1.37 7.07 3.44
CA PRO A 76 -1.78 7.91 4.56
C PRO A 76 -1.72 9.40 4.16
N PHE A 77 -2.76 10.12 4.52
CA PHE A 77 -2.79 11.57 4.32
C PHE A 77 -2.09 12.29 5.47
N PHE A 78 -1.26 13.30 5.15
CA PHE A 78 -0.64 14.16 6.15
C PHE A 78 -1.68 15.05 6.83
N GLY A 79 -2.18 14.61 7.98
CA GLY A 79 -3.13 15.34 8.80
C GLY A 79 -2.45 16.13 9.91
N LYS A 80 -3.22 17.02 10.58
CA LYS A 80 -2.72 17.80 11.73
C LYS A 80 -2.41 16.93 12.96
N ASN A 81 -3.01 15.74 13.07
CA ASN A 81 -2.83 14.85 14.21
C ASN A 81 -1.76 13.79 13.92
N VAL A 82 -0.54 14.05 14.38
CA VAL A 82 0.63 13.18 14.21
C VAL A 82 0.40 11.78 14.82
N GLN A 83 -0.27 11.69 15.98
CA GLN A 83 -0.55 10.40 16.63
C GLN A 83 -1.46 9.51 15.79
N SER A 84 -2.48 10.10 15.18
CA SER A 84 -3.36 9.37 14.26
C SER A 84 -2.62 8.91 13.02
N MET A 85 -1.75 9.74 12.45
CA MET A 85 -0.92 9.39 11.30
C MET A 85 0.02 8.23 11.60
N LEU A 86 0.69 8.25 12.76
CA LEU A 86 1.57 7.15 13.18
C LEU A 86 0.81 5.83 13.33
N LYS A 87 -0.43 5.87 13.89
CA LYS A 87 -1.28 4.69 14.00
C LYS A 87 -1.69 4.17 12.62
N LEU A 88 -2.10 5.04 11.68
CA LEU A 88 -2.45 4.65 10.32
C LEU A 88 -1.25 4.07 9.58
N GLY A 89 -0.06 4.69 9.68
CA GLY A 89 1.16 4.15 9.08
C GLY A 89 1.54 2.77 9.60
N ARG A 90 1.28 2.46 10.88
CA ARG A 90 1.46 1.09 11.42
C ARG A 90 0.49 0.11 10.78
N VAL A 91 -0.79 0.46 10.64
CA VAL A 91 -1.80 -0.39 9.97
C VAL A 91 -1.41 -0.63 8.53
N GLN A 92 -1.04 0.42 7.80
CA GLN A 92 -0.58 0.32 6.42
C GLN A 92 0.64 -0.60 6.28
N GLY A 93 1.65 -0.42 7.14
CA GLY A 93 2.84 -1.26 7.16
C GLY A 93 2.52 -2.74 7.39
N ILE A 94 1.52 -3.06 8.24
CA ILE A 94 1.05 -4.42 8.45
C ILE A 94 0.35 -4.97 7.20
N CYS A 95 -0.48 -4.18 6.52
CA CYS A 95 -1.11 -4.59 5.27
C CYS A 95 -0.06 -4.93 4.19
N ILE A 96 0.94 -4.06 4.04
CA ILE A 96 2.06 -4.27 3.11
C ILE A 96 2.86 -5.52 3.49
N ALA A 97 3.21 -5.68 4.78
CA ALA A 97 3.96 -6.84 5.26
C ALA A 97 3.20 -8.15 5.02
N ALA A 98 1.88 -8.17 5.23
CA ALA A 98 1.04 -9.33 4.93
C ALA A 98 1.08 -9.67 3.43
N GLY A 99 0.92 -8.69 2.54
CA GLY A 99 1.02 -8.90 1.09
C GLY A 99 2.39 -9.44 0.69
N LEU A 100 3.47 -8.79 1.12
CA LEU A 100 4.84 -9.20 0.81
C LEU A 100 5.20 -10.58 1.35
N SER A 101 4.67 -10.98 2.52
CA SER A 101 4.88 -12.33 3.06
C SER A 101 4.29 -13.43 2.19
N GLN A 102 3.32 -13.10 1.35
CA GLN A 102 2.71 -13.98 0.35
C GLN A 102 3.24 -13.71 -1.07
N SER A 103 4.36 -12.97 -1.20
CA SER A 103 4.97 -12.59 -2.48
C SER A 103 4.06 -11.77 -3.39
N ILE A 104 3.06 -11.05 -2.81
CA ILE A 104 2.17 -10.16 -3.56
C ILE A 104 2.79 -8.77 -3.59
N PRO A 105 3.04 -8.20 -4.77
CA PRO A 105 3.51 -6.82 -4.90
C PRO A 105 2.44 -5.83 -4.44
N PHE A 106 2.86 -4.62 -4.10
CA PHE A 106 1.93 -3.57 -3.69
C PHE A 106 2.16 -2.26 -4.43
N VAL A 107 1.14 -1.43 -4.45
CA VAL A 107 1.16 -0.06 -4.95
C VAL A 107 0.35 0.85 -4.05
N GLU A 108 0.81 2.08 -3.85
CA GLU A 108 0.16 3.09 -3.01
C GLU A 108 -0.36 4.24 -3.86
N PHE A 109 -1.57 4.70 -3.53
CA PHE A 109 -2.21 5.82 -4.20
C PHE A 109 -2.53 6.95 -3.22
N PRO A 110 -2.09 8.18 -3.48
CA PRO A 110 -2.54 9.33 -2.71
C PRO A 110 -4.08 9.48 -2.79
N PRO A 111 -4.78 9.86 -1.69
CA PRO A 111 -6.24 10.01 -1.67
C PRO A 111 -6.80 10.88 -2.81
N LYS A 112 -6.13 11.99 -3.12
CA LYS A 112 -6.51 12.86 -4.25
C LYS A 112 -6.45 12.13 -5.59
N ARG A 113 -5.49 11.22 -5.77
CA ARG A 113 -5.36 10.45 -6.99
C ARG A 113 -6.48 9.44 -7.16
N VAL A 114 -6.84 8.74 -6.06
CA VAL A 114 -7.98 7.82 -6.04
C VAL A 114 -9.25 8.55 -6.43
N LYS A 115 -9.59 9.65 -5.74
CA LYS A 115 -10.77 10.46 -6.04
C LYS A 115 -10.81 10.96 -7.48
N GLN A 116 -9.68 11.48 -7.98
CA GLN A 116 -9.58 11.98 -9.35
C GLN A 116 -9.76 10.87 -10.39
N SER A 117 -9.28 9.66 -10.13
CA SER A 117 -9.41 8.53 -11.05
C SER A 117 -10.88 8.10 -11.23
N ILE A 118 -11.68 8.19 -10.17
CA ILE A 118 -13.08 7.78 -10.16
C ILE A 118 -14.00 8.89 -10.64
N THR A 119 -13.82 10.12 -10.13
CA THR A 119 -14.79 11.23 -10.33
C THR A 119 -14.29 12.31 -11.30
N GLY A 120 -13.03 12.25 -11.72
CA GLY A 120 -12.37 13.37 -12.43
C GLY A 120 -11.95 14.54 -11.52
N ASN A 121 -12.36 14.53 -10.24
CA ASN A 121 -12.06 15.60 -9.27
C ASN A 121 -11.37 15.05 -8.01
N GLY A 122 -10.11 15.42 -7.77
CA GLY A 122 -9.35 14.98 -6.59
C GLY A 122 -9.87 15.52 -5.25
N ASN A 123 -10.78 16.50 -5.25
CA ASN A 123 -11.41 17.05 -4.04
C ASN A 123 -12.85 16.52 -3.84
N ALA A 124 -13.26 15.49 -4.58
CA ALA A 124 -14.57 14.88 -4.43
C ALA A 124 -14.83 14.40 -3.00
N SER A 125 -16.09 14.46 -2.55
CA SER A 125 -16.51 13.87 -1.28
C SER A 125 -16.59 12.35 -1.39
N LYS A 126 -16.65 11.63 -0.25
CA LYS A 126 -16.86 10.18 -0.22
C LYS A 126 -18.17 9.78 -0.90
N GLU A 127 -19.22 10.57 -0.71
CA GLU A 127 -20.54 10.34 -1.34
C GLU A 127 -20.48 10.51 -2.86
N GLN A 128 -19.69 11.44 -3.37
CA GLN A 128 -19.48 11.62 -4.81
C GLN A 128 -18.70 10.43 -5.41
N VAL A 129 -17.69 9.93 -4.72
CA VAL A 129 -16.95 8.72 -5.14
C VAL A 129 -17.91 7.53 -5.18
N PHE A 130 -18.69 7.33 -4.11
CA PHE A 130 -19.67 6.25 -4.03
C PHE A 130 -20.69 6.31 -5.18
N ARG A 131 -21.31 7.48 -5.42
CA ARG A 131 -22.27 7.65 -6.53
C ARG A 131 -21.66 7.32 -7.89
N MET A 132 -20.40 7.70 -8.11
CA MET A 132 -19.72 7.39 -9.36
C MET A 132 -19.50 5.88 -9.52
N LEU A 133 -19.11 5.16 -8.46
CA LEU A 133 -18.99 3.70 -8.47
C LEU A 133 -20.33 3.02 -8.75
N GLN A 134 -21.46 3.58 -8.26
CA GLN A 134 -22.80 3.13 -8.63
C GLN A 134 -23.12 3.36 -10.11
N MET A 135 -22.80 4.55 -10.64
CA MET A 135 -23.00 4.85 -12.08
C MET A 135 -22.15 3.93 -12.97
N MET A 136 -20.97 3.50 -12.51
CA MET A 136 -20.14 2.49 -13.17
C MET A 136 -20.69 1.07 -13.02
N LYS A 137 -21.81 0.88 -12.31
CA LYS A 137 -22.45 -0.41 -12.01
C LYS A 137 -21.57 -1.39 -11.24
N LEU A 138 -20.61 -0.87 -10.48
CA LEU A 138 -19.73 -1.68 -9.62
C LEU A 138 -20.35 -1.93 -8.25
N ILE A 139 -21.28 -1.10 -7.81
CA ILE A 139 -22.02 -1.21 -6.55
C ILE A 139 -23.51 -1.03 -6.85
N THR A 140 -24.36 -1.90 -6.31
CA THR A 140 -25.82 -1.80 -6.44
C THR A 140 -26.45 -1.09 -5.25
N GLU A 141 -25.99 -1.44 -4.03
CA GLU A 141 -26.54 -0.93 -2.78
C GLU A 141 -25.51 -0.13 -1.99
N GLN A 142 -25.97 0.80 -1.16
CA GLN A 142 -25.09 1.56 -0.30
C GLN A 142 -24.54 0.66 0.81
N PRO A 143 -23.21 0.50 0.94
CA PRO A 143 -22.64 -0.27 2.01
C PRO A 143 -22.88 0.43 3.36
N LYS A 144 -22.99 -0.35 4.43
CA LYS A 144 -23.15 0.17 5.79
C LYS A 144 -22.00 1.10 6.19
N TYR A 145 -20.80 0.86 5.66
CA TYR A 145 -19.59 1.63 5.90
C TYR A 145 -19.00 2.08 4.56
N LEU A 146 -18.83 3.39 4.37
CA LEU A 146 -18.25 3.96 3.15
C LEU A 146 -16.79 3.57 2.93
N ASP A 147 -16.10 3.18 4.00
CA ASP A 147 -14.71 2.69 3.91
C ASP A 147 -14.58 1.47 2.97
N ALA A 148 -15.64 0.64 2.85
CA ALA A 148 -15.68 -0.44 1.85
C ALA A 148 -15.64 0.12 0.41
N SER A 149 -16.42 1.17 0.13
CA SER A 149 -16.41 1.83 -1.19
C SER A 149 -15.13 2.61 -1.45
N ASP A 150 -14.46 3.13 -0.41
CA ASP A 150 -13.15 3.78 -0.55
C ASP A 150 -12.09 2.74 -0.95
N ALA A 151 -12.09 1.54 -0.34
CA ALA A 151 -11.22 0.44 -0.74
C ALA A 151 -11.49 -0.04 -2.18
N LEU A 152 -12.76 -0.10 -2.61
CA LEU A 152 -13.10 -0.39 -3.99
C LEU A 152 -12.56 0.69 -4.94
N ALA A 153 -12.68 1.97 -4.58
CA ALA A 153 -12.15 3.07 -5.37
C ALA A 153 -10.63 2.94 -5.58
N VAL A 154 -9.89 2.47 -4.56
CA VAL A 154 -8.44 2.20 -4.65
C VAL A 154 -8.15 1.10 -5.68
N ALA A 155 -8.87 -0.03 -5.63
CA ALA A 155 -8.72 -1.13 -6.59
C ALA A 155 -9.04 -0.68 -8.02
N VAL A 156 -10.15 0.05 -8.22
CA VAL A 156 -10.55 0.60 -9.52
C VAL A 156 -9.54 1.63 -10.04
N CYS A 157 -8.96 2.45 -9.15
CA CYS A 157 -7.88 3.38 -9.49
C CYS A 157 -6.68 2.66 -10.10
N TYR A 158 -6.27 1.53 -9.50
CA TYR A 158 -5.22 0.67 -10.06
C TYR A 158 -5.60 0.14 -11.43
N CYS A 159 -6.79 -0.46 -11.57
CA CYS A 159 -7.29 -1.00 -12.83
C CYS A 159 -7.27 0.03 -13.98
N GLY A 160 -7.61 1.28 -13.69
CA GLY A 160 -7.60 2.38 -14.65
C GLY A 160 -6.19 2.84 -15.08
N GLN A 161 -5.16 2.61 -14.24
CA GLN A 161 -3.77 2.97 -14.60
C GLN A 161 -3.10 1.94 -15.51
N SER A 162 -3.32 0.65 -15.24
CA SER A 162 -2.76 -0.40 -16.07
C SER A 162 -3.24 -0.30 -17.52
N GLN A 163 -4.46 0.23 -17.76
CA GLN A 163 -4.95 0.53 -19.12
C GLN A 163 -4.15 1.63 -19.83
N LYS A 164 -3.63 2.62 -19.10
CA LYS A 164 -2.83 3.72 -19.70
C LYS A 164 -1.41 3.29 -20.03
N LEU A 165 -0.86 2.32 -19.31
CA LEU A 165 0.43 1.72 -19.61
C LEU A 165 0.40 0.89 -20.91
N ASP A 166 -0.72 0.20 -21.17
CA ASP A 166 -0.93 -0.61 -22.38
C ASP A 166 -1.12 0.25 -23.66
N THR A 167 -1.52 1.51 -23.54
CA THR A 167 -1.72 2.41 -24.69
C THR A 167 -0.46 3.08 -25.20
N GLY A 168 0.72 2.70 -24.74
CA GLY A 168 2.03 3.13 -25.31
C GLY A 168 2.43 4.58 -25.03
N VAL A 169 1.60 5.37 -24.34
CA VAL A 169 1.83 6.83 -24.20
C VAL A 169 2.74 7.19 -23.02
N ASN A 170 3.16 6.25 -22.17
CA ASN A 170 3.89 6.61 -20.94
C ASN A 170 5.21 5.87 -20.69
N LYS A 171 5.84 5.29 -21.73
CA LYS A 171 7.24 4.79 -21.60
C LYS A 171 8.27 5.89 -21.33
N GLN A 172 7.92 7.18 -21.49
CA GLN A 172 8.85 8.29 -21.28
C GLN A 172 8.89 8.88 -19.87
N LEU A 173 7.94 8.49 -18.95
CA LEU A 173 7.94 9.02 -17.59
C LEU A 173 8.69 8.15 -16.57
N VAL A 174 9.03 6.89 -16.91
CA VAL A 174 9.85 6.03 -16.05
C VAL A 174 11.36 6.26 -16.22
N GLN A 175 11.80 7.03 -17.22
CA GLN A 175 13.22 7.30 -17.49
C GLN A 175 13.62 8.78 -17.33
N LYS A 176 12.93 9.60 -16.56
CA LYS A 176 13.63 10.71 -15.93
C LYS A 176 14.43 10.14 -14.74
N LYS A 177 15.51 9.42 -15.07
CA LYS A 177 16.68 9.37 -14.19
C LYS A 177 16.99 10.81 -13.85
N SER A 178 16.65 11.24 -12.63
CA SER A 178 17.28 12.41 -12.07
C SER A 178 18.78 12.13 -12.18
N LYS A 179 19.51 12.96 -12.87
CA LYS A 179 20.98 13.00 -12.82
C LYS A 179 21.42 13.63 -11.48
N THR A 180 20.82 13.25 -10.39
CA THR A 180 21.45 13.30 -9.10
C THR A 180 22.44 12.15 -9.09
N LYS A 181 23.72 12.47 -9.20
CA LYS A 181 24.80 11.56 -8.83
C LYS A 181 24.43 11.03 -7.47
N THR A 182 23.91 9.81 -7.38
CA THR A 182 23.83 9.05 -6.14
C THR A 182 25.27 8.77 -5.78
N LEU A 183 25.90 9.70 -5.04
CA LEU A 183 27.15 9.43 -4.32
C LEU A 183 26.85 8.19 -3.48
N SER A 184 27.65 7.13 -3.64
CA SER A 184 27.56 5.97 -2.78
C SER A 184 27.69 6.47 -1.34
N TRP A 185 27.04 5.80 -0.38
CA TRP A 185 27.16 6.18 1.03
C TRP A 185 28.61 6.36 1.47
N ALA A 186 29.54 5.53 0.97
CA ALA A 186 30.98 5.65 1.17
C ALA A 186 31.56 6.97 0.62
N ALA A 187 31.11 7.43 -0.54
CA ALA A 187 31.53 8.71 -1.13
C ALA A 187 30.99 9.89 -0.31
N TYR A 188 29.71 9.82 0.12
CA TYR A 188 29.12 10.82 1.01
C TYR A 188 29.85 10.95 2.34
N VAL A 189 30.18 9.83 2.98
CA VAL A 189 30.95 9.78 4.25
C VAL A 189 32.36 10.36 4.05
N ASN A 190 33.03 10.07 2.94
CA ASN A 190 34.35 10.64 2.64
C ASN A 190 34.32 12.15 2.41
N GLU A 191 33.29 12.68 1.76
CA GLU A 191 33.12 14.10 1.50
C GLU A 191 32.75 14.90 2.76
N HIS A 192 32.12 14.22 3.77
CA HIS A 192 31.64 14.85 4.99
C HIS A 192 32.36 14.37 6.26
N LYS A 193 33.60 13.92 6.16
CA LYS A 193 34.42 13.41 7.29
C LYS A 193 34.42 14.33 8.51
N ASN A 194 34.41 15.66 8.27
CA ASN A 194 34.46 16.66 9.36
C ASN A 194 33.10 16.82 10.12
N ARG A 195 32.01 16.16 9.66
CA ARG A 195 30.71 16.13 10.34
C ARG A 195 30.49 14.86 11.16
N ILE A 196 31.38 13.88 11.02
CA ILE A 196 31.33 12.64 11.79
C ILE A 196 32.14 12.91 13.06
N ILE A 197 31.43 13.25 14.13
CA ILE A 197 32.05 13.35 15.47
C ILE A 197 32.52 11.93 15.82
N GLU A 198 33.83 11.74 15.97
CA GLU A 198 34.38 10.54 16.56
C GLU A 198 33.91 10.44 18.02
N ASN A 199 32.74 9.84 18.24
CA ASN A 199 32.32 9.41 19.55
C ASN A 199 33.10 8.15 19.87
N SER A 200 34.15 8.28 20.71
CA SER A 200 34.98 7.19 21.23
C SER A 200 34.19 6.09 21.94
N PHE A 201 32.90 6.29 22.13
CA PHE A 201 31.95 5.31 22.68
C PHE A 201 31.53 4.21 21.68
N TYR A 202 31.61 4.44 20.37
CA TYR A 202 31.21 3.46 19.35
C TYR A 202 32.32 2.49 18.96
N SER A 203 33.60 2.83 19.17
CA SER A 203 34.72 1.95 18.81
C SER A 203 34.86 0.72 19.74
N ARG A 204 34.41 0.78 20.98
CA ARG A 204 34.42 -0.36 21.91
C ARG A 204 33.32 -1.40 21.64
N ASN A 205 32.17 -1.00 21.13
CA ASN A 205 31.07 -1.93 20.88
C ASN A 205 31.18 -2.66 19.52
N TYR A 206 31.93 -2.12 18.55
CA TYR A 206 32.14 -2.79 17.27
C TYR A 206 33.02 -4.04 17.37
N LEU A 207 33.94 -4.08 18.35
CA LEU A 207 34.80 -5.26 18.63
C LEU A 207 33.99 -6.39 19.28
N ILE A 208 32.96 -6.09 20.05
CA ILE A 208 32.09 -7.10 20.71
C ILE A 208 31.17 -7.78 19.69
N TYR A 209 30.63 -7.05 18.72
CA TYR A 209 29.78 -7.64 17.65
C TYR A 209 30.56 -8.57 16.72
N ARG A 210 31.83 -8.29 16.46
CA ARG A 210 32.70 -9.15 15.63
C ARG A 210 33.08 -10.45 16.34
N PHE A 211 33.11 -10.46 17.68
CA PHE A 211 33.44 -11.64 18.48
C PHE A 211 32.24 -12.60 18.65
N ILE A 212 31.00 -12.07 18.58
CA ILE A 212 29.77 -12.86 18.69
C ILE A 212 29.41 -13.50 17.34
N SER A 213 29.64 -12.81 16.23
CA SER A 213 29.32 -13.30 14.88
C SER A 213 30.25 -14.45 14.42
N SER A 214 31.45 -14.60 15.01
CA SER A 214 32.40 -15.66 14.65
C SER A 214 32.22 -16.97 15.44
N LYS A 215 31.29 -17.03 16.42
CA LYS A 215 31.01 -18.23 17.22
C LYS A 215 29.65 -18.90 16.97
N ILE A 216 28.84 -18.40 15.99
CA ILE A 216 27.53 -18.98 15.66
C ILE A 216 27.58 -19.86 14.38
N ILE A 217 28.77 -20.13 13.85
CA ILE A 217 28.91 -21.07 12.71
C ILE A 217 29.69 -22.33 13.17
N LEU A 218 29.28 -22.95 14.27
CA LEU A 218 29.71 -24.30 14.64
C LEU A 218 28.82 -24.84 15.78
N VAL A 219 27.61 -25.23 15.45
CA VAL A 219 26.92 -26.41 16.02
C VAL A 219 25.84 -26.81 14.99
#